data_4ab708f0987aff940d82563206a35bf9
#
_entry.id   4ab708f0987aff940d82563206a35bf9
#
_cell.length_a   1.000
_cell.length_b   1.000
_cell.length_c   1.000
_cell.angle_alpha   90.00
_cell.angle_beta   90.00
_cell.angle_gamma   90.00
#
_symmetry.space_group_name_H-M   'P 1'
#
loop_
_entity.id
_entity.type
_entity.pdbx_description
1 polymer ?
#
loop_
_entity_poly.entity_id
_entity_poly.type
_entity_poly.pdbx_seq_one_letter_code
_entity_poly.pdbx_strand_id
1 'polypeptide(L)'
;MFIYNVKVSGSMLFKIFFVIVTIIILTVFFICCYNLFVDAKNNDNVADNSSAVIEIDPKNYTNILKDSHEHIDNYVGKSYKFSGYIYRAYDFTDEQFVLARDMVISSDYQTLIVGFLSEYKDIKNYADDTWVEVTGTIKKIDYHGDMPELQITSLKEIDKPNDEYVYPPDESYIPTV
;
A
#
# COMPACT_ATOMS: atom_id res chain seq x y z
N MET A 1 69.79 13.97 -9.61
CA MET A 1 68.78 13.01 -10.07
C MET A 1 68.68 11.92 -9.02
N PHE A 2 67.68 11.98 -8.15
CA PHE A 2 67.49 10.99 -7.06
C PHE A 2 66.62 9.88 -7.56
N ILE A 3 67.13 8.66 -7.69
CA ILE A 3 66.39 7.46 -8.07
C ILE A 3 66.01 6.77 -6.78
N TYR A 4 64.69 6.86 -6.42
CA TYR A 4 64.13 6.07 -5.32
C TYR A 4 63.77 4.66 -5.80
N ASN A 5 64.52 3.68 -5.33
CA ASN A 5 64.30 2.29 -5.62
C ASN A 5 63.40 1.71 -4.54
N VAL A 6 62.05 1.73 -4.78
CA VAL A 6 61.06 1.18 -3.85
C VAL A 6 61.00 -0.33 -4.06
N LYS A 7 61.61 -1.09 -3.16
CA LYS A 7 61.55 -2.56 -3.16
C LYS A 7 60.24 -2.98 -2.53
N VAL A 8 59.21 -3.16 -3.36
CA VAL A 8 57.86 -3.60 -2.89
C VAL A 8 57.92 -5.12 -2.69
N SER A 9 57.74 -5.59 -1.44
CA SER A 9 57.64 -7.02 -1.15
C SER A 9 56.24 -7.52 -1.46
N GLY A 10 56.09 -8.76 -2.02
CA GLY A 10 54.77 -9.33 -2.35
C GLY A 10 53.82 -9.40 -1.18
N SER A 11 54.35 -9.56 0.03
CA SER A 11 53.53 -9.50 1.28
C SER A 11 52.92 -8.13 1.56
N MET A 12 53.60 -7.05 1.16
CA MET A 12 53.11 -5.68 1.32
C MET A 12 52.01 -5.37 0.31
N LEU A 13 52.16 -5.82 -0.94
CA LEU A 13 51.11 -5.73 -1.97
C LEU A 13 49.85 -6.48 -1.58
N PHE A 14 49.99 -7.68 -1.01
CA PHE A 14 48.85 -8.46 -0.55
C PHE A 14 48.07 -7.77 0.59
N LYS A 15 48.79 -7.16 1.55
CA LYS A 15 48.16 -6.38 2.62
C LYS A 15 47.39 -5.16 2.09
N ILE A 16 47.98 -4.43 1.14
CA ILE A 16 47.34 -3.26 0.50
C ILE A 16 46.11 -3.69 -0.27
N PHE A 17 46.17 -4.78 -1.02
CA PHE A 17 45.05 -5.33 -1.73
C PHE A 17 43.89 -5.70 -0.78
N PHE A 18 44.19 -6.34 0.36
CA PHE A 18 43.19 -6.73 1.35
C PHE A 18 42.52 -5.50 2.00
N VAL A 19 43.31 -4.44 2.27
CA VAL A 19 42.76 -3.17 2.79
C VAL A 19 41.83 -2.50 1.78
N ILE A 20 42.20 -2.48 0.50
CA ILE A 20 41.37 -1.90 -0.56
C ILE A 20 40.03 -2.67 -0.67
N VAL A 21 40.09 -4.00 -0.70
CA VAL A 21 38.89 -4.86 -0.77
C VAL A 21 37.97 -4.64 0.44
N THR A 22 38.55 -4.54 1.65
CA THR A 22 37.73 -4.25 2.87
C THR A 22 37.07 -2.88 2.81
N ILE A 23 37.76 -1.86 2.29
CA ILE A 23 37.17 -0.52 2.13
C ILE A 23 36.04 -0.55 1.12
N ILE A 24 36.16 -1.27 0.00
CA ILE A 24 35.10 -1.41 -1.00
C ILE A 24 33.87 -2.11 -0.40
N ILE A 25 34.06 -3.19 0.36
CA ILE A 25 32.96 -3.90 1.02
C ILE A 25 32.25 -2.98 2.02
N LEU A 26 32.99 -2.23 2.82
CA LEU A 26 32.41 -1.30 3.78
C LEU A 26 31.67 -0.14 3.09
N THR A 27 32.16 0.38 1.98
CA THR A 27 31.47 1.44 1.23
C THR A 27 30.18 0.94 0.61
N VAL A 28 30.17 -0.26 0.01
CA VAL A 28 28.95 -0.89 -0.54
C VAL A 28 27.93 -1.16 0.57
N PHE A 29 28.39 -1.68 1.71
CA PHE A 29 27.52 -1.91 2.88
C PHE A 29 26.92 -0.59 3.39
N PHE A 30 27.73 0.47 3.48
CA PHE A 30 27.26 1.79 3.93
C PHE A 30 26.24 2.41 2.95
N ILE A 31 26.46 2.25 1.64
CA ILE A 31 25.51 2.71 0.60
C ILE A 31 24.20 1.91 0.70
N CYS A 32 24.28 0.59 0.90
CA CYS A 32 23.11 -0.26 1.05
C CYS A 32 22.31 0.13 2.31
N CYS A 33 22.96 0.30 3.46
CA CYS A 33 22.32 0.76 4.69
C CYS A 33 21.76 2.18 4.53
N TYR A 34 22.46 3.08 3.84
CA TYR A 34 21.98 4.44 3.58
C TYR A 34 20.73 4.43 2.73
N ASN A 35 20.68 3.62 1.66
CA ASN A 35 19.47 3.49 0.83
C ASN A 35 18.29 2.90 1.63
N LEU A 36 18.52 1.85 2.44
CA LEU A 36 17.49 1.32 3.33
C LEU A 36 17.00 2.37 4.36
N PHE A 37 17.90 3.20 4.87
CA PHE A 37 17.54 4.27 5.81
C PHE A 37 16.82 5.44 5.14
N VAL A 38 17.20 5.74 3.89
CA VAL A 38 16.53 6.79 3.07
C VAL A 38 15.15 6.31 2.63
N ASP A 39 15.00 5.04 2.24
CA ASP A 39 13.70 4.47 1.90
C ASP A 39 12.79 4.38 3.13
N ALA A 40 13.31 4.00 4.31
CA ALA A 40 12.57 4.06 5.57
C ALA A 40 12.16 5.50 5.94
N LYS A 41 13.05 6.48 5.74
CA LYS A 41 12.77 7.89 6.02
C LYS A 41 11.90 8.56 4.96
N ASN A 42 11.91 8.06 3.72
CA ASN A 42 11.00 8.50 2.67
C ASN A 42 9.60 7.91 2.85
N ASN A 43 9.47 6.76 3.53
CA ASN A 43 8.17 6.26 3.97
C ASN A 43 7.61 7.05 5.18
N ASP A 44 8.46 7.67 6.01
CA ASP A 44 8.03 8.57 7.09
C ASP A 44 7.83 10.02 6.62
N ASN A 45 8.37 10.38 5.45
CA ASN A 45 8.04 11.60 4.72
C ASN A 45 7.02 11.28 3.61
N VAL A 46 5.90 10.67 3.95
CA VAL A 46 4.65 11.04 3.32
C VAL A 46 4.48 12.51 3.70
N ALA A 47 5.00 13.34 2.81
CA ALA A 47 4.89 14.77 2.88
C ALA A 47 3.48 15.11 3.33
N ASP A 48 3.40 16.05 4.21
CA ASP A 48 2.30 16.99 4.38
C ASP A 48 2.01 17.70 3.04
N ASN A 49 1.69 16.95 2.02
CA ASN A 49 0.70 17.24 1.03
C ASN A 49 -0.59 16.86 1.72
N SER A 50 -1.24 17.83 2.32
CA SER A 50 -2.65 17.80 2.65
C SER A 50 -3.46 17.62 1.36
N SER A 51 -3.29 16.50 0.69
CA SER A 51 -4.30 15.95 -0.21
C SER A 51 -5.47 15.69 0.70
N ALA A 52 -6.48 16.55 0.60
CA ALA A 52 -7.68 16.43 1.42
C ALA A 52 -8.14 14.97 1.35
N VAL A 53 -8.24 14.32 2.50
CA VAL A 53 -8.77 12.95 2.56
C VAL A 53 -10.21 13.02 2.05
N ILE A 54 -10.49 12.29 0.99
CA ILE A 54 -11.82 12.26 0.38
C ILE A 54 -12.64 11.21 1.15
N GLU A 55 -13.62 11.67 1.91
CA GLU A 55 -14.55 10.79 2.60
C GLU A 55 -15.61 10.27 1.61
N ILE A 56 -15.75 8.95 1.55
CA ILE A 56 -16.68 8.30 0.63
C ILE A 56 -17.95 7.92 1.38
N ASP A 57 -19.06 8.55 0.99
CA ASP A 57 -20.41 8.16 1.43
C ASP A 57 -20.69 6.72 0.99
N PRO A 58 -21.26 5.85 1.85
CA PRO A 58 -21.66 4.50 1.50
C PRO A 58 -22.50 4.39 0.21
N LYS A 59 -23.29 5.40 -0.10
CA LYS A 59 -24.07 5.47 -1.35
C LYS A 59 -23.23 5.53 -2.61
N ASN A 60 -22.01 6.05 -2.50
CA ASN A 60 -21.06 6.19 -3.61
C ASN A 60 -19.99 5.11 -3.61
N TYR A 61 -20.04 4.17 -2.66
CA TYR A 61 -19.02 3.14 -2.50
C TYR A 61 -18.79 2.33 -3.77
N THR A 62 -19.85 1.79 -4.34
CA THR A 62 -19.81 0.98 -5.57
C THR A 62 -19.48 1.80 -6.81
N ASN A 63 -19.90 3.06 -6.86
CA ASN A 63 -19.53 3.99 -7.94
C ASN A 63 -18.01 4.22 -7.96
N ILE A 64 -17.42 4.54 -6.80
CA ILE A 64 -15.98 4.76 -6.67
C ILE A 64 -15.22 3.45 -6.91
N LEU A 65 -15.72 2.33 -6.41
CA LEU A 65 -15.12 1.01 -6.63
C LEU A 65 -15.03 0.72 -8.14
N LYS A 66 -16.13 0.87 -8.88
CA LYS A 66 -16.17 0.66 -10.33
C LYS A 66 -15.23 1.62 -11.05
N ASP A 67 -15.36 2.92 -10.81
CA ASP A 67 -14.57 3.93 -11.51
C ASP A 67 -13.08 3.82 -11.23
N SER A 68 -12.69 3.44 -10.01
CA SER A 68 -11.29 3.21 -9.67
C SER A 68 -10.66 2.01 -10.41
N HIS A 69 -11.46 1.02 -10.82
CA HIS A 69 -10.99 -0.08 -11.67
C HIS A 69 -10.91 0.31 -13.14
N GLU A 70 -11.86 1.12 -13.61
CA GLU A 70 -11.93 1.55 -15.02
C GLU A 70 -10.91 2.68 -15.32
N HIS A 71 -10.64 3.55 -14.35
CA HIS A 71 -9.80 4.74 -14.50
C HIS A 71 -8.77 4.87 -13.38
N ILE A 72 -8.06 3.79 -13.08
CA ILE A 72 -7.16 3.65 -11.92
C ILE A 72 -6.15 4.82 -11.79
N ASP A 73 -5.61 5.32 -12.90
CA ASP A 73 -4.63 6.40 -12.90
C ASP A 73 -5.17 7.72 -12.33
N ASN A 74 -6.51 7.90 -12.32
CA ASN A 74 -7.15 9.06 -11.70
C ASN A 74 -7.18 8.98 -10.16
N TYR A 75 -7.01 7.78 -9.60
CA TYR A 75 -7.14 7.49 -8.17
C TYR A 75 -5.80 7.27 -7.47
N VAL A 76 -4.78 6.83 -8.21
CA VAL A 76 -3.45 6.54 -7.66
C VAL A 76 -2.86 7.76 -6.96
N GLY A 77 -2.36 7.55 -5.73
CA GLY A 77 -1.75 8.58 -4.90
C GLY A 77 -2.73 9.46 -4.13
N LYS A 78 -4.04 9.32 -4.34
CA LYS A 78 -5.05 10.04 -3.57
C LYS A 78 -5.44 9.26 -2.32
N SER A 79 -5.77 10.00 -1.26
CA SER A 79 -6.16 9.43 0.02
C SER A 79 -7.67 9.45 0.20
N TYR A 80 -8.22 8.30 0.59
CA TYR A 80 -9.65 8.10 0.77
C TYR A 80 -9.96 7.57 2.16
N LYS A 81 -11.13 7.91 2.65
CA LYS A 81 -11.69 7.38 3.88
C LYS A 81 -12.95 6.58 3.56
N PHE A 82 -12.93 5.31 3.93
CA PHE A 82 -14.01 4.36 3.71
C PHE A 82 -14.43 3.68 5.02
N SER A 83 -15.63 3.10 5.01
CA SER A 83 -16.05 2.13 6.03
C SER A 83 -16.56 0.84 5.38
N GLY A 84 -16.26 -0.27 6.02
CA GLY A 84 -16.65 -1.61 5.57
C GLY A 84 -16.28 -2.64 6.62
N TYR A 85 -16.47 -3.92 6.32
CA TYR A 85 -16.01 -5.00 7.18
C TYR A 85 -14.83 -5.76 6.57
N ILE A 86 -14.07 -6.43 7.41
CA ILE A 86 -12.90 -7.20 7.02
C ILE A 86 -13.35 -8.53 6.42
N TYR A 87 -12.96 -8.80 5.18
CA TYR A 87 -13.17 -10.08 4.51
C TYR A 87 -11.85 -10.61 3.96
N ARG A 88 -11.49 -11.86 4.31
CA ARG A 88 -10.27 -12.51 3.83
C ARG A 88 -10.59 -13.63 2.85
N ALA A 89 -9.87 -13.65 1.73
CA ALA A 89 -9.88 -14.78 0.81
C ALA A 89 -8.68 -15.71 1.11
N TYR A 90 -8.79 -16.97 0.71
CA TYR A 90 -7.79 -17.99 1.02
C TYR A 90 -6.44 -17.80 0.33
N ASP A 91 -6.38 -16.99 -0.72
CA ASP A 91 -5.18 -16.72 -1.54
C ASP A 91 -4.51 -15.39 -1.19
N PHE A 92 -5.01 -14.68 -0.18
CA PHE A 92 -4.42 -13.44 0.27
C PHE A 92 -3.19 -13.66 1.15
N THR A 93 -2.30 -12.66 1.17
CA THR A 93 -1.21 -12.60 2.13
C THR A 93 -1.73 -12.28 3.54
N ASP A 94 -0.87 -12.43 4.56
CA ASP A 94 -1.23 -12.13 5.96
C ASP A 94 -1.59 -10.66 6.21
N GLU A 95 -1.23 -9.76 5.28
CA GLU A 95 -1.46 -8.32 5.38
C GLU A 95 -2.60 -7.84 4.47
N GLN A 96 -3.10 -8.73 3.59
CA GLN A 96 -4.17 -8.42 2.64
C GLN A 96 -5.55 -8.84 3.13
N PHE A 97 -6.53 -8.03 2.77
CA PHE A 97 -7.96 -8.28 2.98
C PHE A 97 -8.78 -7.45 2.00
N VAL A 98 -10.06 -7.76 1.88
CA VAL A 98 -11.02 -6.87 1.21
C VAL A 98 -11.69 -6.02 2.28
N LEU A 99 -11.68 -4.71 2.12
CA LEU A 99 -12.58 -3.81 2.83
C LEU A 99 -13.95 -3.96 2.16
N ALA A 100 -14.80 -4.77 2.74
CA ALA A 100 -15.99 -5.31 2.09
C ALA A 100 -17.29 -4.60 2.50
N ARG A 101 -18.27 -4.65 1.60
CA ARG A 101 -19.68 -4.34 1.85
C ARG A 101 -20.56 -5.30 1.09
N ASP A 102 -21.76 -5.53 1.60
CA ASP A 102 -22.78 -6.32 0.94
C ASP A 102 -23.58 -5.47 -0.05
N MET A 103 -23.45 -5.77 -1.34
CA MET A 103 -24.21 -5.10 -2.38
C MET A 103 -25.51 -5.86 -2.67
N VAL A 104 -26.65 -5.17 -2.52
CA VAL A 104 -27.96 -5.73 -2.84
C VAL A 104 -28.14 -5.78 -4.35
N ILE A 105 -28.34 -6.98 -4.91
CA ILE A 105 -28.43 -7.21 -6.35
C ILE A 105 -29.84 -7.60 -6.83
N SER A 106 -30.76 -7.82 -5.91
CA SER A 106 -32.14 -8.24 -6.26
C SER A 106 -33.18 -7.72 -5.27
N SER A 107 -34.44 -7.73 -5.68
CA SER A 107 -35.56 -7.28 -4.86
C SER A 107 -35.89 -8.19 -3.67
N ASP A 108 -35.37 -9.41 -3.66
CA ASP A 108 -35.46 -10.38 -2.56
C ASP A 108 -34.24 -10.33 -1.63
N TYR A 109 -33.49 -9.24 -1.69
CA TYR A 109 -32.31 -8.95 -0.84
C TYR A 109 -31.17 -9.97 -0.97
N GLN A 110 -31.00 -10.58 -2.14
CA GLN A 110 -29.76 -11.29 -2.40
C GLN A 110 -28.60 -10.29 -2.46
N THR A 111 -27.49 -10.63 -1.82
CA THR A 111 -26.32 -9.78 -1.76
C THR A 111 -25.10 -10.42 -2.40
N LEU A 112 -24.19 -9.57 -2.84
CA LEU A 112 -22.85 -9.93 -3.33
C LEU A 112 -21.82 -9.13 -2.52
N ILE A 113 -20.78 -9.81 -2.05
CA ILE A 113 -19.66 -9.13 -1.39
C ILE A 113 -18.87 -8.36 -2.44
N VAL A 114 -18.71 -7.07 -2.22
CA VAL A 114 -17.92 -6.16 -3.06
C VAL A 114 -16.97 -5.35 -2.17
N GLY A 115 -15.78 -4.96 -2.69
CA GLY A 115 -14.89 -4.17 -1.86
C GLY A 115 -13.54 -3.87 -2.49
N PHE A 116 -12.77 -3.05 -1.80
CA PHE A 116 -11.41 -2.72 -2.17
C PHE A 116 -10.43 -3.74 -1.61
N LEU A 117 -9.58 -4.30 -2.48
CA LEU A 117 -8.39 -4.99 -2.01
C LEU A 117 -7.56 -4.00 -1.20
N SER A 118 -7.17 -4.40 -0.01
CA SER A 118 -6.56 -3.52 0.98
C SER A 118 -5.37 -4.20 1.63
N GLU A 119 -4.35 -3.41 1.98
CA GLU A 119 -3.16 -3.87 2.67
C GLU A 119 -3.00 -3.11 3.99
N TYR A 120 -2.82 -3.87 5.09
CA TYR A 120 -2.55 -3.33 6.41
C TYR A 120 -1.74 -4.31 7.26
N LYS A 121 -0.54 -3.91 7.70
CA LYS A 121 0.43 -4.78 8.40
C LYS A 121 -0.11 -5.44 9.68
N ASP A 122 -1.04 -4.78 10.37
CA ASP A 122 -1.58 -5.24 11.65
C ASP A 122 -2.97 -5.88 11.52
N ILE A 123 -3.44 -6.16 10.29
CA ILE A 123 -4.79 -6.68 10.03
C ILE A 123 -5.06 -8.02 10.71
N LYS A 124 -4.04 -8.83 10.96
CA LYS A 124 -4.15 -10.10 11.70
C LYS A 124 -4.70 -9.97 13.13
N ASN A 125 -4.65 -8.76 13.71
CA ASN A 125 -5.16 -8.49 15.05
C ASN A 125 -6.69 -8.30 15.06
N TYR A 126 -7.32 -8.23 13.90
CA TYR A 126 -8.75 -8.02 13.73
C TYR A 126 -9.41 -9.29 13.18
N ALA A 127 -10.58 -9.65 13.67
CA ALA A 127 -11.34 -10.80 13.17
C ALA A 127 -12.01 -10.47 11.83
N ASP A 128 -12.37 -11.52 11.07
CA ASP A 128 -13.27 -11.37 9.92
C ASP A 128 -14.62 -10.84 10.38
N ASP A 129 -15.34 -10.18 9.49
CA ASP A 129 -16.62 -9.50 9.73
C ASP A 129 -16.55 -8.32 10.72
N THR A 130 -15.36 -7.96 11.25
CA THR A 130 -15.18 -6.75 12.04
C THR A 130 -15.39 -5.52 11.18
N TRP A 131 -16.29 -4.61 11.61
CA TRP A 131 -16.50 -3.33 10.95
C TRP A 131 -15.42 -2.34 11.31
N VAL A 132 -14.87 -1.71 10.28
CA VAL A 132 -13.77 -0.76 10.40
C VAL A 132 -14.01 0.48 9.54
N GLU A 133 -13.52 1.60 10.05
CA GLU A 133 -13.30 2.83 9.30
C GLU A 133 -11.82 2.92 8.97
N VAL A 134 -11.49 3.08 7.71
CA VAL A 134 -10.10 3.13 7.25
C VAL A 134 -9.81 4.41 6.48
N THR A 135 -8.58 4.88 6.62
CA THR A 135 -8.00 5.90 5.74
C THR A 135 -6.79 5.29 5.05
N GLY A 136 -6.71 5.43 3.75
CA GLY A 136 -5.62 4.86 2.97
C GLY A 136 -5.45 5.55 1.63
N THR A 137 -4.35 5.23 0.97
CA THR A 137 -4.00 5.77 -0.35
C THR A 137 -4.13 4.68 -1.39
N ILE A 138 -4.76 4.98 -2.52
CA ILE A 138 -4.89 4.01 -3.62
C ILE A 138 -3.55 3.89 -4.35
N LYS A 139 -3.12 2.64 -4.49
CA LYS A 139 -1.98 2.22 -5.31
C LYS A 139 -2.46 1.35 -6.46
N LYS A 140 -1.67 1.31 -7.49
CA LYS A 140 -1.83 0.37 -8.61
C LYS A 140 -0.94 -0.82 -8.38
N ILE A 141 -1.53 -2.01 -8.36
CA ILE A 141 -0.82 -3.28 -8.26
C ILE A 141 -1.14 -4.18 -9.44
N ASP A 142 -0.33 -5.21 -9.67
CA ASP A 142 -0.63 -6.29 -10.60
C ASP A 142 -1.15 -7.50 -9.81
N TYR A 143 -2.47 -7.68 -9.85
CA TYR A 143 -3.15 -8.86 -9.29
C TYR A 143 -4.15 -9.36 -10.34
N HIS A 144 -3.68 -10.29 -11.20
CA HIS A 144 -4.38 -10.76 -12.41
C HIS A 144 -4.71 -9.63 -13.42
N GLY A 145 -3.87 -8.58 -13.44
CA GLY A 145 -4.02 -7.34 -14.18
C GLY A 145 -3.93 -6.11 -13.29
N ASP A 146 -3.97 -4.92 -13.90
CA ASP A 146 -3.94 -3.66 -13.17
C ASP A 146 -5.15 -3.55 -12.22
N MET A 147 -4.89 -3.43 -10.91
CA MET A 147 -5.92 -3.39 -9.88
C MET A 147 -5.64 -2.27 -8.85
N PRO A 148 -6.65 -1.52 -8.41
CA PRO A 148 -6.51 -0.60 -7.29
C PRO A 148 -6.42 -1.36 -5.97
N GLU A 149 -5.38 -1.10 -5.18
CA GLU A 149 -5.20 -1.57 -3.81
C GLU A 149 -5.20 -0.37 -2.86
N LEU A 150 -5.94 -0.47 -1.78
CA LEU A 150 -5.98 0.55 -0.73
C LEU A 150 -4.89 0.26 0.30
N GLN A 151 -3.79 1.01 0.26
CA GLN A 151 -2.77 0.95 1.30
C GLN A 151 -3.22 1.75 2.51
N ILE A 152 -3.56 1.05 3.59
CA ILE A 152 -4.17 1.65 4.76
C ILE A 152 -3.10 2.29 5.65
N THR A 153 -3.34 3.55 5.99
CA THR A 153 -2.52 4.34 6.92
C THR A 153 -3.13 4.44 8.31
N SER A 154 -4.47 4.35 8.40
CA SER A 154 -5.20 4.36 9.67
C SER A 154 -6.39 3.43 9.59
N LEU A 155 -6.57 2.59 10.60
CA LEU A 155 -7.69 1.68 10.76
C LEU A 155 -8.26 1.82 12.16
N LYS A 156 -9.57 1.97 12.25
CA LYS A 156 -10.32 2.07 13.49
C LYS A 156 -11.52 1.14 13.44
N GLU A 157 -11.66 0.30 14.45
CA GLU A 157 -12.86 -0.51 14.64
C GLU A 157 -14.05 0.38 14.98
N ILE A 158 -15.20 0.10 14.36
CA ILE A 158 -16.47 0.80 14.56
C ILE A 158 -17.60 -0.19 14.78
N ASP A 159 -18.70 0.29 15.36
CA ASP A 159 -19.94 -0.48 15.37
C ASP A 159 -20.48 -0.63 13.97
N LYS A 160 -21.20 -1.73 13.72
CA LYS A 160 -21.88 -1.96 12.46
C LYS A 160 -22.85 -0.81 12.17
N PRO A 161 -22.68 -0.09 11.04
CA PRO A 161 -23.55 1.06 10.71
C PRO A 161 -24.95 0.60 10.31
N ASN A 162 -25.93 1.50 10.42
CA ASN A 162 -27.30 1.23 9.99
C ASN A 162 -27.42 1.05 8.47
N ASP A 163 -26.54 1.70 7.70
CA ASP A 163 -26.42 1.62 6.25
C ASP A 163 -25.36 0.59 5.84
N GLU A 164 -25.53 -0.64 6.30
CA GLU A 164 -24.62 -1.75 6.04
C GLU A 164 -24.53 -2.15 4.56
N TYR A 165 -25.63 -1.98 3.84
CA TYR A 165 -25.74 -2.37 2.43
C TYR A 165 -25.31 -1.24 1.50
N VAL A 166 -24.82 -1.65 0.33
CA VAL A 166 -24.58 -0.78 -0.82
C VAL A 166 -25.43 -1.26 -2.00
N TYR A 167 -25.52 -0.43 -3.03
CA TYR A 167 -26.34 -0.74 -4.21
C TYR A 167 -25.46 -0.75 -5.48
N PRO A 168 -25.92 -1.35 -6.57
CA PRO A 168 -25.17 -1.34 -7.85
C PRO A 168 -24.80 0.08 -8.26
N PRO A 169 -23.68 0.24 -8.98
CA PRO A 169 -23.21 1.56 -9.44
C PRO A 169 -24.27 2.25 -10.29
N ASP A 170 -24.43 3.55 -10.10
CA ASP A 170 -25.28 4.39 -10.93
C ASP A 170 -24.53 4.76 -12.22
N GLU A 171 -25.10 4.43 -13.38
CA GLU A 171 -24.52 4.74 -14.69
C GLU A 171 -24.42 6.26 -14.96
N SER A 172 -25.21 7.06 -14.25
CA SER A 172 -25.18 8.52 -14.35
C SER A 172 -24.18 9.19 -13.40
N TYR A 173 -23.48 8.40 -12.57
CA TYR A 173 -22.50 8.93 -11.62
C TYR A 173 -21.33 9.59 -12.33
N ILE A 174 -21.04 10.84 -11.99
CA ILE A 174 -19.87 11.58 -12.46
C ILE A 174 -18.88 11.68 -11.29
N PRO A 175 -17.69 11.05 -11.38
CA PRO A 175 -16.69 11.14 -10.34
C PRO A 175 -16.21 12.59 -10.14
N THR A 176 -16.17 13.03 -8.89
CA THR A 176 -15.51 14.28 -8.48
C THR A 176 -14.10 13.96 -7.96
N VAL A 177 -13.20 13.57 -8.85
CA VAL A 177 -11.81 13.17 -8.53
C VAL A 177 -10.81 14.26 -8.88
#